data_1e53060b96cd84e2fb0d1b18abd2edd8
#
_entry.id   1e53060b96cd84e2fb0d1b18abd2edd8
#
_cell.length_a   1.000
_cell.length_b   1.000
_cell.length_c   1.000
_cell.angle_alpha   90.00
_cell.angle_beta   90.00
_cell.angle_gamma   90.00
#
_symmetry.space_group_name_H-M   'P 1'
#
loop_
_entity.id
_entity.type
_entity.pdbx_description
1 polymer ?
#
loop_
_entity_poly.entity_id
_entity_poly.type
_entity_poly.pdbx_seq_one_letter_code
_entity_poly.pdbx_strand_id
1 'polypeptide(L)'
;MQPRDRLTAKEMQVASLVWEGRTNRDIALAIGTTEQVVKNYLRNTFDKLGVWSRLELALYVASHGGAEWNLPGEVRRPADSVVGAQSI
;
A
#
# COMPACT_ATOMS: atom_id res chain seq x y z
N MET A 1 -13.08 11.87 -4.09
CA MET A 1 -11.66 11.51 -4.00
C MET A 1 -11.43 10.69 -2.74
N GLN A 2 -10.73 9.59 -2.85
CA GLN A 2 -10.39 8.77 -1.69
C GLN A 2 -9.08 9.23 -1.08
N PRO A 3 -8.89 9.02 0.23
CA PRO A 3 -7.63 9.40 0.87
C PRO A 3 -6.39 8.83 0.17
N ARG A 4 -6.48 7.61 -0.35
CA ARG A 4 -5.34 7.00 -1.03
C ARG A 4 -4.91 7.80 -2.26
N ASP A 5 -5.81 8.56 -2.85
CA ASP A 5 -5.48 9.35 -4.05
C ASP A 5 -4.53 10.49 -3.72
N ARG A 6 -4.33 10.79 -2.45
CA ARG A 6 -3.41 11.83 -2.00
C ARG A 6 -1.97 11.33 -1.83
N LEU A 7 -1.78 10.02 -1.94
CA LEU A 7 -0.46 9.43 -1.76
C LEU A 7 0.38 9.58 -3.01
N THR A 8 1.67 9.80 -2.82
CA THR A 8 2.62 9.75 -3.93
C THR A 8 2.85 8.30 -4.35
N ALA A 9 3.46 8.11 -5.52
CA ALA A 9 3.77 6.77 -5.99
C ALA A 9 4.67 6.02 -5.00
N LYS A 10 5.63 6.72 -4.41
CA LYS A 10 6.51 6.09 -3.42
C LYS A 10 5.76 5.71 -2.16
N GLU A 11 4.85 6.56 -1.70
CA GLU A 11 4.04 6.25 -0.51
C GLU A 11 3.15 5.05 -0.78
N MET A 12 2.55 4.97 -1.95
CA MET A 12 1.75 3.81 -2.34
C MET A 12 2.58 2.53 -2.30
N GLN A 13 3.80 2.60 -2.84
CA GLN A 13 4.70 1.45 -2.87
C GLN A 13 5.11 1.02 -1.47
N VAL A 14 5.44 1.98 -0.60
CA VAL A 14 5.82 1.68 0.77
C VAL A 14 4.65 1.02 1.50
N ALA A 15 3.44 1.55 1.34
CA ALA A 15 2.26 0.97 1.97
C ALA A 15 2.02 -0.47 1.51
N SER A 16 2.22 -0.73 0.23
CA SER A 16 2.08 -2.08 -0.32
C SER A 16 3.06 -3.04 0.33
N LEU A 17 4.30 -2.61 0.53
CA LEU A 17 5.32 -3.44 1.15
C LEU A 17 5.04 -3.69 2.63
N VAL A 18 4.44 -2.71 3.32
CA VAL A 18 3.96 -2.92 4.69
C VAL A 18 2.89 -4.01 4.72
N TRP A 19 1.95 -3.96 3.79
CA TRP A 19 0.91 -4.98 3.70
C TRP A 19 1.52 -6.37 3.46
N GLU A 20 2.62 -6.45 2.71
CA GLU A 20 3.32 -7.71 2.48
C GLU A 20 4.08 -8.22 3.70
N GLY A 21 4.14 -7.45 4.77
CA GLY A 21 4.83 -7.86 5.99
C GLY A 21 6.31 -7.53 6.01
N ARG A 22 6.77 -6.63 5.17
CA ARG A 22 8.18 -6.26 5.11
C ARG A 22 8.56 -5.34 6.25
N THR A 23 9.79 -5.46 6.73
CA THR A 23 10.32 -4.52 7.72
C THR A 23 10.73 -3.23 7.04
N ASN A 24 10.94 -2.16 7.83
CA ASN A 24 11.43 -0.90 7.26
C ASN A 24 12.75 -1.08 6.55
N ARG A 25 13.63 -1.94 7.09
CA ARG A 25 14.90 -2.22 6.45
C ARG A 25 14.70 -2.87 5.08
N ASP A 26 13.80 -3.86 5.03
CA ASP A 26 13.50 -4.54 3.76
C ASP A 26 12.92 -3.58 2.75
N ILE A 27 12.03 -2.70 3.21
CA ILE A 27 11.43 -1.69 2.33
C ILE A 27 12.51 -0.76 1.80
N ALA A 28 13.40 -0.30 2.68
CA ALA A 28 14.48 0.60 2.27
C ALA A 28 15.34 -0.04 1.19
N LEU A 29 15.67 -1.32 1.36
CA LEU A 29 16.45 -2.04 0.36
C LEU A 29 15.66 -2.18 -0.95
N ALA A 30 14.38 -2.46 -0.86
CA ALA A 30 13.54 -2.70 -2.04
C ALA A 30 13.39 -1.44 -2.90
N ILE A 31 13.29 -0.27 -2.28
CA ILE A 31 13.06 0.98 -3.02
C ILE A 31 14.33 1.82 -3.14
N GLY A 32 15.46 1.33 -2.64
CA GLY A 32 16.75 1.99 -2.84
C GLY A 32 16.95 3.24 -1.98
N THR A 33 16.56 3.18 -0.72
CA THR A 33 16.68 4.32 0.18
C THR A 33 17.12 3.86 1.57
N THR A 34 16.96 4.72 2.58
CA THR A 34 17.34 4.42 3.96
C THR A 34 16.10 4.17 4.80
N GLU A 35 16.29 3.53 5.97
CA GLU A 35 15.18 3.30 6.88
C GLU A 35 14.57 4.61 7.35
N GLN A 36 15.37 5.65 7.53
CA GLN A 36 14.87 6.94 7.97
C GLN A 36 13.90 7.52 6.95
N VAL A 37 14.23 7.41 5.67
CA VAL A 37 13.36 7.88 4.61
C VAL A 37 12.07 7.06 4.58
N VAL A 38 12.15 5.74 4.81
CA VAL A 38 10.96 4.89 4.90
C VAL A 38 10.06 5.35 6.03
N LYS A 39 10.64 5.66 7.20
CA LYS A 39 9.87 6.16 8.33
C LYS A 39 9.15 7.46 7.99
N ASN A 40 9.82 8.34 7.24
CA ASN A 40 9.20 9.59 6.80
C ASN A 40 8.03 9.33 5.85
N TYR A 41 8.20 8.41 4.91
CA TYR A 41 7.11 8.03 4.02
C TYR A 41 5.92 7.48 4.81
N LEU A 42 6.20 6.64 5.82
CA LEU A 42 5.14 6.05 6.63
C LEU A 42 4.40 7.11 7.42
N ARG A 43 5.13 8.06 8.01
CA ARG A 43 4.48 9.13 8.77
C ARG A 43 3.54 9.92 7.88
N ASN A 44 4.01 10.30 6.69
CA ASN A 44 3.18 11.04 5.75
C ASN A 44 1.98 10.23 5.30
N THR A 45 2.19 8.94 5.06
CA THR A 45 1.12 8.05 4.63
C THR A 45 0.07 7.92 5.73
N PHE A 46 0.50 7.73 6.98
CA PHE A 46 -0.42 7.66 8.11
C PHE A 46 -1.30 8.91 8.17
N ASP A 47 -0.67 10.08 8.04
CA ASP A 47 -1.40 11.35 8.10
C ASP A 47 -2.41 11.45 6.95
N LYS A 48 -2.00 11.08 5.75
CA LYS A 48 -2.86 11.23 4.57
C LYS A 48 -4.04 10.26 4.59
N LEU A 49 -3.85 9.07 5.15
CA LEU A 49 -4.89 8.06 5.20
C LEU A 49 -5.72 8.13 6.48
N GLY A 50 -5.23 8.86 7.49
CA GLY A 50 -5.92 8.92 8.76
C GLY A 50 -5.81 7.65 9.57
N VAL A 51 -4.72 6.93 9.42
CA VAL A 51 -4.47 5.71 10.20
C VAL A 51 -3.41 6.00 11.26
N TRP A 52 -3.39 5.20 12.31
CA TRP A 52 -2.59 5.48 13.50
C TRP A 52 -1.44 4.51 13.69
N SER A 53 -1.44 3.38 12.99
CA SER A 53 -0.44 2.36 13.23
C SER A 53 -0.12 1.60 11.95
N ARG A 54 0.99 0.89 11.99
CA ARG A 54 1.41 0.04 10.89
C ARG A 54 0.37 -1.03 10.58
N LEU A 55 -0.25 -1.60 11.61
CA LEU A 55 -1.29 -2.60 11.40
C LEU A 55 -2.50 -1.99 10.69
N GLU A 56 -2.91 -0.80 11.12
CA GLU A 56 -4.04 -0.13 10.47
C GLU A 56 -3.73 0.18 9.02
N LEU A 57 -2.48 0.55 8.72
CA LEU A 57 -2.08 0.77 7.34
C LEU A 57 -2.21 -0.50 6.53
N ALA A 58 -1.72 -1.62 7.07
CA ALA A 58 -1.82 -2.91 6.37
C ALA A 58 -3.27 -3.28 6.11
N LEU A 59 -4.15 -3.05 7.09
CA LEU A 59 -5.57 -3.33 6.94
C LEU A 59 -6.22 -2.41 5.91
N TYR A 60 -5.79 -1.15 5.88
CA TYR A 60 -6.29 -0.21 4.88
C TYR A 60 -5.94 -0.70 3.47
N VAL A 61 -4.68 -1.10 3.25
CA VAL A 61 -4.25 -1.61 1.96
C VAL A 61 -5.06 -2.86 1.59
N ALA A 62 -5.24 -3.77 2.55
CA ALA A 62 -5.99 -5.01 2.31
C ALA A 62 -7.42 -4.72 1.87
N SER A 63 -8.06 -3.72 2.46
CA SER A 63 -9.45 -3.39 2.15
C SER A 63 -9.60 -2.58 0.87
N HIS A 64 -8.49 -2.09 0.31
CA HIS A 64 -8.49 -1.25 -0.88
C HIS A 64 -7.73 -1.90 -2.03
N GLY A 65 -7.74 -3.21 -2.11
CA GLY A 65 -7.19 -3.94 -3.23
C GLY A 65 -6.06 -4.90 -2.91
N GLY A 66 -5.48 -4.83 -1.73
CA GLY A 66 -4.38 -5.73 -1.37
C GLY A 66 -3.23 -5.65 -2.37
N ALA A 67 -2.95 -6.76 -3.03
CA ALA A 67 -1.84 -6.82 -3.98
C ALA A 67 -2.00 -5.83 -5.14
N GLU A 68 -3.22 -5.40 -5.41
CA GLU A 68 -3.50 -4.49 -6.53
C GLU A 68 -3.78 -3.07 -6.06
N TRP A 69 -3.48 -2.79 -4.83
CA TRP A 69 -3.84 -1.53 -4.20
C TRP A 69 -3.26 -0.30 -4.92
N ASN A 70 -2.08 -0.42 -5.50
CA ASN A 70 -1.45 0.71 -6.15
C ASN A 70 -1.67 0.75 -7.66
N LEU A 71 -2.58 -0.06 -8.18
CA LEU A 71 -2.94 -0.01 -9.59
C LEU A 71 -4.02 1.05 -9.82
N PRO A 72 -4.02 1.70 -10.99
CA PRO A 72 -5.12 2.61 -11.33
C PRO A 72 -6.45 1.89 -11.27
N GLY A 73 -7.49 2.62 -10.86
CA GLY A 73 -8.80 2.01 -10.68
C GLY A 73 -9.34 1.33 -11.93
N GLU A 74 -9.09 1.92 -13.09
CA GLU A 74 -9.60 1.37 -14.33
C GLU A 74 -8.91 0.11 -14.76
N VAL A 75 -7.73 -0.19 -14.19
CA VAL A 75 -7.01 -1.43 -14.49
C VAL A 75 -7.45 -2.54 -13.56
N ARG A 76 -7.99 -2.16 -12.41
CA ARG A 76 -8.37 -3.11 -11.40
C ARG A 76 -9.60 -3.87 -11.83
N ARG A 77 -9.54 -5.19 -11.74
CA ARG A 77 -10.68 -6.02 -12.10
C ARG A 77 -11.52 -6.27 -10.89
N PRO A 78 -12.79 -5.91 -10.94
CA PRO A 78 -13.65 -6.41 -9.88
C PRO A 78 -13.70 -7.90 -10.08
N ALA A 79 -13.40 -8.58 -9.18
CA ALA A 79 -13.50 -10.01 -9.07
C ALA A 79 -13.74 -10.77 -10.38
N ASP A 80 -13.64 -10.10 -11.40
CA ASP A 80 -13.88 -10.72 -12.66
C ASP A 80 -12.95 -11.84 -12.95
N SER A 81 -12.81 -11.26 -12.60
CA SER A 81 -12.23 -11.82 -12.47
C SER A 81 -11.97 -12.70 -11.87
N VAL A 82 -12.27 -12.49 -11.82
CA VAL A 82 -12.07 -13.33 -11.29
C VAL A 82 -12.12 -14.15 -11.09
N VAL A 83 -12.19 -13.91 -11.44
CA VAL A 83 -12.27 -14.69 -11.17
C VAL A 83 -12.22 -15.41 -10.83
N GLY A 84 -12.41 -15.25 -11.13
CA GLY A 84 -12.44 -16.03 -10.78
C GLY A 84 -12.18 -16.64 -10.54
N ALA A 85 -12.10 -16.41 -10.78
CA ALA A 85 -12.01 -17.02 -10.52
C ALA A 85 -11.48 -17.60 -10.10
N GLN A 86 -11.27 -17.44 -10.10
CA GLN A 86 -10.93 -18.00 -9.62
C GLN A 86 -10.76 -18.76 -9.18
N SER A 87 -10.88 -18.77 -9.42
CA SER A 87 -10.92 -19.43 -8.94
C SER A 87 -10.70 -20.08 -8.54
N ILE A 88 -10.63 -20.20 -8.65
CA ILE A 88 -10.58 -20.87 -8.22
C ILE A 88 -10.61 -21.42 -7.86
#